data_9825acb99854ca87738de7cf369720d0
#
_entry.id   9825acb99854ca87738de7cf369720d0
#
_cell.length_a   1.000
_cell.length_b   1.000
_cell.length_c   1.000
_cell.angle_alpha   90.00
_cell.angle_beta   90.00
_cell.angle_gamma   90.00
#
_symmetry.space_group_name_H-M   'P 1'
#
loop_
_entity.id
_entity.type
_entity.pdbx_description
1 polymer ?
#
loop_
_entity_poly.entity_id
_entity_poly.type
_entity_poly.pdbx_seq_one_letter_code
_entity_poly.pdbx_strand_id
1 'polypeptide(L)'
;MATIEGRNRRHRLRRTAPAAAAGTTGATEPQTTTQGPARFAWAAARIAIGWVFLWAFLDKTFGFGFATPAAKAWINGGSPTTGFLKGTADNALGGMFNALAGQAWVDWLFMIGLAGIGTALILGIGMRIAAATGGLLLVLMWAAELPLTTNPFMDDHIVYAIVLIGLALANAGDTLGLGKAWAATPLVRRLPILR
;
A
#
# COMPACT_ATOMS: atom_id res chain seq x y z
N MET A 1 84.09 20.23 56.97
CA MET A 1 83.44 21.09 56.00
C MET A 1 83.15 20.26 54.75
N ALA A 2 82.04 19.68 54.61
CA ALA A 2 81.57 19.03 53.36
C ALA A 2 80.09 18.94 53.44
N THR A 3 79.45 19.61 52.59
CA THR A 3 77.99 19.72 52.37
C THR A 3 77.53 18.52 51.60
N ILE A 4 76.57 17.75 52.12
CA ILE A 4 75.99 16.60 51.48
C ILE A 4 74.62 17.06 50.92
N GLU A 5 74.55 17.08 49.59
CA GLU A 5 73.36 17.45 48.82
C GLU A 5 72.49 16.21 48.65
N GLY A 6 71.29 16.26 49.28
CA GLY A 6 70.33 15.18 49.24
C GLY A 6 69.45 15.23 48.01
N ARG A 7 69.66 14.29 47.06
CA ARG A 7 68.88 14.17 45.83
C ARG A 7 67.55 13.42 46.06
N ASN A 8 66.48 14.14 46.21
CA ASN A 8 65.13 13.62 46.41
C ASN A 8 64.54 13.09 45.08
N ARG A 9 64.60 11.76 44.85
CA ARG A 9 63.96 11.09 43.72
C ARG A 9 62.50 10.90 44.03
N ARG A 10 61.62 11.74 43.48
CA ARG A 10 60.16 11.55 43.46
C ARG A 10 59.85 10.44 42.45
N HIS A 11 59.53 9.23 42.96
CA HIS A 11 58.87 8.17 42.18
C HIS A 11 57.49 8.67 41.74
N ARG A 12 57.34 9.00 40.46
CA ARG A 12 56.01 9.15 39.83
C ARG A 12 55.43 7.75 39.66
N LEU A 13 54.52 7.40 40.52
CA LEU A 13 53.61 6.27 40.32
C LEU A 13 52.75 6.57 39.09
N ARG A 14 53.00 5.94 37.98
CA ARG A 14 52.16 5.89 36.80
C ARG A 14 50.88 5.14 37.19
N ARG A 15 49.81 5.88 37.46
CA ARG A 15 48.50 5.30 37.55
C ARG A 15 48.11 4.84 36.13
N THR A 16 48.15 3.54 35.89
CA THR A 16 47.51 2.92 34.74
C THR A 16 46.02 2.96 35.01
N ALA A 17 45.30 3.81 34.24
CA ALA A 17 43.84 3.80 34.22
C ALA A 17 43.40 2.46 33.61
N PRO A 18 42.36 1.81 34.16
CA PRO A 18 41.78 0.62 33.55
C PRO A 18 41.12 1.06 32.22
N ALA A 19 41.50 0.36 31.14
CA ALA A 19 40.84 0.48 29.85
C ALA A 19 39.37 0.14 30.07
N ALA A 20 38.50 1.14 29.91
CA ALA A 20 37.07 0.94 29.80
C ALA A 20 36.84 0.06 28.58
N ALA A 21 36.41 -1.18 28.81
CA ALA A 21 35.89 -2.05 27.79
C ALA A 21 34.69 -1.32 27.16
N ALA A 22 34.89 -0.76 25.96
CA ALA A 22 33.81 -0.30 25.12
C ALA A 22 32.99 -1.55 24.74
N GLY A 23 31.95 -1.84 25.53
CA GLY A 23 30.90 -2.74 25.13
C GLY A 23 30.23 -2.14 23.92
N THR A 24 30.57 -2.62 22.76
CA THR A 24 29.77 -2.45 21.56
C THR A 24 28.45 -3.19 21.79
N THR A 25 27.49 -2.51 22.43
CA THR A 25 26.09 -2.87 22.29
C THR A 25 25.79 -2.67 20.82
N GLY A 26 25.87 -3.77 20.06
CA GLY A 26 25.32 -3.84 18.71
C GLY A 26 23.84 -3.52 18.82
N ALA A 27 23.47 -2.26 18.64
CA ALA A 27 22.11 -1.88 18.40
C ALA A 27 21.73 -2.62 17.12
N THR A 28 20.98 -3.71 17.24
CA THR A 28 20.34 -4.38 16.13
C THR A 28 19.42 -3.32 15.52
N GLU A 29 19.83 -2.73 14.41
CA GLU A 29 18.94 -1.84 13.66
C GLU A 29 17.61 -2.57 13.43
N PRO A 30 16.47 -1.91 13.65
CA PRO A 30 15.17 -2.52 13.38
C PRO A 30 15.15 -2.92 11.91
N GLN A 31 15.23 -4.22 11.65
CA GLN A 31 15.10 -4.75 10.30
C GLN A 31 13.70 -4.40 9.82
N THR A 32 13.61 -3.45 8.90
CA THR A 32 12.35 -3.10 8.26
C THR A 32 11.79 -4.35 7.58
N THR A 33 10.49 -4.58 7.70
CA THR A 33 9.76 -5.74 7.14
C THR A 33 9.99 -5.95 5.62
N THR A 34 10.64 -5.00 4.98
CA THR A 34 11.03 -5.02 3.57
C THR A 34 12.32 -5.80 3.28
N GLN A 35 13.03 -6.28 4.32
CA GLN A 35 14.23 -7.10 4.17
C GLN A 35 13.90 -8.59 4.41
N GLY A 36 14.49 -9.48 3.59
CA GLY A 36 14.28 -10.92 3.72
C GLY A 36 13.10 -11.48 2.91
N PRO A 37 12.61 -12.68 3.22
CA PRO A 37 11.54 -13.38 2.49
C PRO A 37 10.20 -12.64 2.47
N ALA A 38 9.88 -11.89 3.52
CA ALA A 38 8.62 -11.15 3.65
C ALA A 38 8.37 -10.17 2.49
N ARG A 39 9.43 -9.60 1.89
CA ARG A 39 9.30 -8.72 0.71
C ARG A 39 8.62 -9.42 -0.48
N PHE A 40 8.88 -10.71 -0.67
CA PHE A 40 8.27 -11.46 -1.77
C PHE A 40 6.81 -11.77 -1.49
N ALA A 41 6.43 -12.04 -0.23
CA ALA A 41 5.03 -12.19 0.17
C ALA A 41 4.25 -10.89 -0.07
N TRP A 42 4.81 -9.75 0.31
CA TRP A 42 4.21 -8.44 0.03
C TRP A 42 4.11 -8.14 -1.47
N ALA A 43 5.13 -8.49 -2.25
CA ALA A 43 5.09 -8.34 -3.71
C ALA A 43 4.01 -9.24 -4.34
N ALA A 44 3.88 -10.49 -3.88
CA ALA A 44 2.84 -11.42 -4.35
C ALA A 44 1.43 -10.89 -4.00
N ALA A 45 1.21 -10.45 -2.76
CA ALA A 45 -0.06 -9.85 -2.34
C ALA A 45 -0.41 -8.61 -3.18
N ARG A 46 0.57 -7.75 -3.48
CA ARG A 46 0.43 -6.59 -4.34
C ARG A 46 -0.04 -6.97 -5.75
N ILE A 47 0.64 -7.94 -6.37
CA ILE A 47 0.31 -8.41 -7.72
C ILE A 47 -1.08 -9.05 -7.72
N ALA A 48 -1.42 -9.87 -6.71
CA ALA A 48 -2.72 -10.51 -6.61
C ALA A 48 -3.86 -9.49 -6.50
N ILE A 49 -3.74 -8.50 -5.60
CA ILE A 49 -4.76 -7.45 -5.47
C ILE A 49 -4.79 -6.56 -6.72
N GLY A 50 -3.63 -6.24 -7.29
CA GLY A 50 -3.56 -5.51 -8.56
C GLY A 50 -4.30 -6.23 -9.67
N TRP A 51 -4.19 -7.57 -9.73
CA TRP A 51 -4.93 -8.38 -10.67
C TRP A 51 -6.44 -8.35 -10.41
N VAL A 52 -6.91 -8.37 -9.16
CA VAL A 52 -8.34 -8.24 -8.83
C VAL A 52 -8.93 -6.95 -9.45
N PHE A 53 -8.26 -5.81 -9.26
CA PHE A 53 -8.71 -4.54 -9.84
C PHE A 53 -8.65 -4.54 -11.38
N LEU A 54 -7.52 -4.99 -11.93
CA LEU A 54 -7.33 -4.99 -13.39
C LEU A 54 -8.28 -5.99 -14.07
N TRP A 55 -8.50 -7.15 -13.47
CA TRP A 55 -9.46 -8.12 -13.98
C TRP A 55 -10.89 -7.59 -13.95
N ALA A 56 -11.29 -6.92 -12.87
CA ALA A 56 -12.60 -6.28 -12.80
C ALA A 56 -12.78 -5.23 -13.90
N PHE A 57 -11.74 -4.45 -14.21
CA PHE A 57 -11.75 -3.52 -15.35
C PHE A 57 -11.91 -4.25 -16.68
N LEU A 58 -11.13 -5.30 -16.92
CA LEU A 58 -11.15 -6.05 -18.18
C LEU A 58 -12.48 -6.75 -18.41
N ASP A 59 -13.00 -7.44 -17.38
CA ASP A 59 -14.29 -8.15 -17.50
C ASP A 59 -15.46 -7.17 -17.72
N LYS A 60 -15.48 -6.04 -17.02
CA LYS A 60 -16.49 -5.00 -17.23
C LYS A 60 -16.39 -4.35 -18.61
N THR A 61 -15.17 -4.17 -19.11
CA THR A 61 -14.94 -3.58 -20.44
C THR A 61 -15.40 -4.50 -21.55
N PHE A 62 -14.97 -5.77 -21.52
CA PHE A 62 -15.12 -6.69 -22.64
C PHE A 62 -16.25 -7.72 -22.48
N GLY A 63 -16.74 -7.93 -21.25
CA GLY A 63 -17.83 -8.89 -20.98
C GLY A 63 -17.41 -10.33 -21.16
N PHE A 64 -16.37 -10.77 -20.45
CA PHE A 64 -15.86 -12.14 -20.54
C PHE A 64 -16.78 -13.20 -19.93
N GLY A 65 -17.89 -12.79 -19.29
CA GLY A 65 -18.89 -13.70 -18.76
C GLY A 65 -18.64 -14.16 -17.33
N PHE A 66 -17.70 -13.56 -16.61
CA PHE A 66 -17.51 -13.80 -15.17
C PHE A 66 -18.52 -12.96 -14.37
N ALA A 67 -18.21 -11.71 -14.08
CA ALA A 67 -19.15 -10.81 -13.44
C ALA A 67 -19.98 -9.99 -14.45
N THR A 68 -19.53 -9.90 -15.71
CA THR A 68 -20.15 -9.08 -16.75
C THR A 68 -20.41 -9.91 -18.00
N PRO A 69 -21.68 -10.22 -18.34
CA PRO A 69 -22.03 -10.82 -19.62
C PRO A 69 -21.70 -9.92 -20.80
N ALA A 70 -21.36 -10.49 -21.95
CA ALA A 70 -20.99 -9.75 -23.15
C ALA A 70 -22.00 -8.67 -23.56
N ALA A 71 -23.31 -8.95 -23.42
CA ALA A 71 -24.37 -7.97 -23.73
C ALA A 71 -24.40 -6.76 -22.80
N LYS A 72 -23.77 -6.83 -21.62
CA LYS A 72 -23.67 -5.75 -20.63
C LYS A 72 -22.25 -5.15 -20.56
N ALA A 73 -21.36 -5.55 -21.47
CA ALA A 73 -20.01 -5.01 -21.54
C ALA A 73 -20.03 -3.50 -21.81
N TRP A 74 -19.10 -2.78 -21.21
CA TRP A 74 -19.01 -1.33 -21.38
C TRP A 74 -18.82 -0.90 -22.85
N ILE A 75 -17.98 -1.62 -23.60
CA ILE A 75 -17.77 -1.38 -25.03
C ILE A 75 -19.04 -1.59 -25.87
N ASN A 76 -20.02 -2.34 -25.35
CA ASN A 76 -21.31 -2.59 -25.99
C ASN A 76 -22.42 -1.66 -25.47
N GLY A 77 -22.05 -0.58 -24.77
CA GLY A 77 -23.00 0.42 -24.22
C GLY A 77 -23.60 0.04 -22.86
N GLY A 78 -23.09 -1.02 -22.20
CA GLY A 78 -23.47 -1.34 -20.83
C GLY A 78 -22.93 -0.33 -19.83
N SER A 79 -23.51 -0.27 -18.62
CA SER A 79 -23.01 0.54 -17.50
C SER A 79 -22.31 -0.36 -16.48
N PRO A 80 -21.01 -0.14 -16.22
CA PRO A 80 -20.25 -0.94 -15.25
C PRO A 80 -20.73 -0.83 -13.82
N THR A 81 -21.40 0.28 -13.45
CA THR A 81 -21.80 0.58 -12.07
C THR A 81 -23.28 0.44 -11.79
N THR A 82 -24.16 0.62 -12.79
CA THR A 82 -25.60 0.71 -12.61
C THR A 82 -26.18 -0.54 -11.92
N GLY A 83 -25.73 -1.74 -12.25
CA GLY A 83 -26.23 -2.98 -11.66
C GLY A 83 -25.96 -3.04 -10.16
N PHE A 84 -24.74 -2.74 -9.75
CA PHE A 84 -24.33 -2.69 -8.35
C PHE A 84 -25.10 -1.59 -7.59
N LEU A 85 -25.10 -0.36 -8.10
CA LEU A 85 -25.74 0.79 -7.43
C LEU A 85 -27.26 0.63 -7.27
N LYS A 86 -27.94 0.02 -8.25
CA LYS A 86 -29.37 -0.30 -8.13
C LYS A 86 -29.62 -1.41 -7.11
N GLY A 87 -28.72 -2.39 -7.00
CA GLY A 87 -28.81 -3.47 -6.04
C GLY A 87 -28.71 -3.01 -4.58
N THR A 88 -28.18 -1.80 -4.34
CA THR A 88 -28.05 -1.23 -3.00
C THR A 88 -29.26 -0.36 -2.56
N ALA A 89 -30.34 -0.29 -3.37
CA ALA A 89 -31.45 0.64 -3.15
C ALA A 89 -32.09 0.51 -1.74
N ASP A 90 -32.22 -0.71 -1.23
CA ASP A 90 -32.84 -1.02 0.05
C ASP A 90 -31.82 -1.02 1.23
N ASN A 91 -30.56 -0.72 0.97
CA ASN A 91 -29.51 -0.69 1.97
C ASN A 91 -29.53 0.61 2.79
N ALA A 92 -28.80 0.65 3.90
CA ALA A 92 -28.79 1.79 4.84
C ALA A 92 -28.45 3.14 4.19
N LEU A 93 -27.54 3.14 3.20
CA LEU A 93 -27.14 4.31 2.42
C LEU A 93 -27.68 4.24 0.97
N GLY A 94 -28.65 3.38 0.71
CA GLY A 94 -29.17 3.06 -0.62
C GLY A 94 -29.64 4.27 -1.42
N GLY A 95 -30.34 5.21 -0.77
CA GLY A 95 -30.81 6.43 -1.45
C GLY A 95 -29.66 7.24 -2.08
N MET A 96 -28.52 7.37 -1.38
CA MET A 96 -27.36 8.09 -1.87
C MET A 96 -26.69 7.36 -3.04
N PHE A 97 -26.43 6.07 -2.89
CA PHE A 97 -25.75 5.28 -3.92
C PHE A 97 -26.63 5.03 -5.15
N ASN A 98 -27.93 4.79 -4.94
CA ASN A 98 -28.88 4.59 -6.04
C ASN A 98 -29.03 5.84 -6.92
N ALA A 99 -28.95 7.04 -6.35
CA ALA A 99 -28.97 8.30 -7.11
C ALA A 99 -27.81 8.44 -8.10
N LEU A 100 -26.71 7.70 -7.89
CA LEU A 100 -25.55 7.66 -8.80
C LEU A 100 -25.74 6.66 -9.95
N ALA A 101 -26.73 5.78 -9.88
CA ALA A 101 -26.97 4.74 -10.87
C ALA A 101 -27.35 5.34 -12.23
N GLY A 102 -26.67 4.91 -13.31
CA GLY A 102 -26.88 5.40 -14.67
C GLY A 102 -26.17 6.71 -14.99
N GLN A 103 -25.40 7.26 -14.09
CA GLN A 103 -24.59 8.46 -14.34
C GLN A 103 -23.30 8.10 -15.08
N ALA A 104 -23.12 8.59 -16.31
CA ALA A 104 -21.95 8.26 -17.13
C ALA A 104 -20.61 8.64 -16.46
N TRP A 105 -20.55 9.78 -15.75
CA TRP A 105 -19.33 10.18 -15.06
C TRP A 105 -18.91 9.21 -13.94
N VAL A 106 -19.89 8.54 -13.30
CA VAL A 106 -19.63 7.51 -12.27
C VAL A 106 -18.99 6.28 -12.93
N ASP A 107 -19.52 5.85 -14.09
CA ASP A 107 -18.95 4.75 -14.86
C ASP A 107 -17.49 5.05 -15.26
N TRP A 108 -17.22 6.23 -15.81
CA TRP A 108 -15.88 6.64 -16.18
C TRP A 108 -14.93 6.69 -14.98
N LEU A 109 -15.35 7.31 -13.87
CA LEU A 109 -14.53 7.42 -12.66
C LEU A 109 -14.19 6.04 -12.10
N PHE A 110 -15.18 5.15 -12.03
CA PHE A 110 -15.01 3.78 -11.58
C PHE A 110 -14.04 2.99 -12.47
N MET A 111 -14.22 3.05 -13.78
CA MET A 111 -13.40 2.31 -14.74
C MET A 111 -11.96 2.83 -14.79
N ILE A 112 -11.75 4.13 -14.77
CA ILE A 112 -10.41 4.74 -14.66
C ILE A 112 -9.75 4.35 -13.33
N GLY A 113 -10.53 4.34 -12.24
CA GLY A 113 -10.06 3.87 -10.94
C GLY A 113 -9.58 2.43 -10.99
N LEU A 114 -10.41 1.50 -11.48
CA LEU A 114 -10.05 0.08 -11.59
C LEU A 114 -8.79 -0.13 -12.44
N ALA A 115 -8.73 0.48 -13.63
CA ALA A 115 -7.59 0.37 -14.54
C ALA A 115 -6.32 0.99 -13.92
N GLY A 116 -6.42 2.18 -13.35
CA GLY A 116 -5.29 2.92 -12.79
C GLY A 116 -4.72 2.22 -11.55
N ILE A 117 -5.58 1.85 -10.59
CA ILE A 117 -5.18 1.15 -9.37
C ILE A 117 -4.56 -0.21 -9.72
N GLY A 118 -5.25 -1.00 -10.55
CA GLY A 118 -4.77 -2.32 -10.96
C GLY A 118 -3.40 -2.26 -11.64
N THR A 119 -3.23 -1.35 -12.60
CA THR A 119 -1.95 -1.14 -13.32
C THR A 119 -0.85 -0.65 -12.37
N ALA A 120 -1.14 0.34 -11.53
CA ALA A 120 -0.18 0.88 -10.56
C ALA A 120 0.31 -0.21 -9.60
N LEU A 121 -0.61 -1.04 -9.09
CA LEU A 121 -0.27 -2.16 -8.22
C LEU A 121 0.55 -3.22 -8.95
N ILE A 122 0.19 -3.64 -10.16
CA ILE A 122 0.94 -4.65 -10.91
C ILE A 122 2.36 -4.15 -11.24
N LEU A 123 2.49 -2.92 -11.69
CA LEU A 123 3.79 -2.32 -11.98
C LEU A 123 4.59 -1.96 -10.72
N GLY A 124 3.93 -1.79 -9.59
CA GLY A 124 4.55 -1.37 -8.33
C GLY A 124 4.97 0.11 -8.32
N ILE A 125 4.23 0.98 -9.03
CA ILE A 125 4.46 2.42 -9.11
C ILE A 125 3.29 3.18 -8.47
N GLY A 126 3.53 4.38 -7.95
CA GLY A 126 2.45 5.20 -7.39
C GLY A 126 1.71 4.52 -6.23
N MET A 127 2.38 3.71 -5.45
CA MET A 127 1.77 2.84 -4.43
C MET A 127 0.92 3.59 -3.40
N ARG A 128 1.34 4.80 -3.03
CA ARG A 128 0.60 5.62 -2.05
C ARG A 128 -0.71 6.12 -2.62
N ILE A 129 -0.71 6.53 -3.89
CA ILE A 129 -1.93 6.97 -4.58
C ILE A 129 -2.85 5.78 -4.81
N ALA A 130 -2.32 4.65 -5.30
CA ALA A 130 -3.09 3.44 -5.50
C ALA A 130 -3.74 2.95 -4.19
N ALA A 131 -3.02 3.00 -3.07
CA ALA A 131 -3.57 2.64 -1.76
C ALA A 131 -4.66 3.61 -1.28
N ALA A 132 -4.46 4.92 -1.47
CA ALA A 132 -5.46 5.91 -1.07
C ALA A 132 -6.74 5.82 -1.92
N THR A 133 -6.60 5.80 -3.25
CA THR A 133 -7.75 5.75 -4.17
C THR A 133 -8.44 4.39 -4.17
N GLY A 134 -7.66 3.30 -4.13
CA GLY A 134 -8.20 1.94 -4.02
C GLY A 134 -8.88 1.70 -2.68
N GLY A 135 -8.25 2.15 -1.59
CA GLY A 135 -8.85 2.09 -0.26
C GLY A 135 -10.15 2.88 -0.18
N LEU A 136 -10.20 4.09 -0.73
CA LEU A 136 -11.43 4.88 -0.79
C LEU A 136 -12.52 4.16 -1.60
N LEU A 137 -12.18 3.62 -2.78
CA LEU A 137 -13.14 2.88 -3.61
C LEU A 137 -13.71 1.69 -2.85
N LEU A 138 -12.86 0.88 -2.22
CA LEU A 138 -13.29 -0.28 -1.43
C LEU A 138 -14.16 0.11 -0.24
N VAL A 139 -13.81 1.16 0.49
CA VAL A 139 -14.64 1.66 1.61
C VAL A 139 -16.00 2.15 1.12
N LEU A 140 -16.07 2.81 -0.04
CA LEU A 140 -17.35 3.22 -0.63
C LEU A 140 -18.19 2.02 -1.07
N MET A 141 -17.57 0.97 -1.63
CA MET A 141 -18.29 -0.26 -1.97
C MET A 141 -18.83 -0.96 -0.73
N TRP A 142 -18.01 -1.11 0.31
CA TRP A 142 -18.43 -1.63 1.61
C TRP A 142 -19.59 -0.82 2.19
N ALA A 143 -19.49 0.51 2.19
CA ALA A 143 -20.56 1.38 2.72
C ALA A 143 -21.87 1.24 1.93
N ALA A 144 -21.80 0.99 0.62
CA ALA A 144 -22.96 0.77 -0.22
C ALA A 144 -23.67 -0.56 0.10
N GLU A 145 -22.96 -1.58 0.56
CA GLU A 145 -23.48 -2.90 0.87
C GLU A 145 -24.05 -3.04 2.30
N LEU A 146 -23.92 -2.01 3.15
CA LEU A 146 -24.42 -2.05 4.52
C LEU A 146 -25.98 -2.07 4.58
N PRO A 147 -26.57 -2.93 5.46
CA PRO A 147 -25.92 -3.90 6.35
C PRO A 147 -25.45 -5.15 5.60
N LEU A 148 -24.26 -5.65 5.95
CA LEU A 148 -23.72 -6.86 5.31
C LEU A 148 -24.55 -8.08 5.68
N THR A 149 -24.67 -9.02 4.74
CA THR A 149 -25.49 -10.24 4.93
C THR A 149 -24.76 -11.38 5.62
N THR A 150 -23.42 -11.42 5.52
CA THR A 150 -22.58 -12.53 5.98
C THR A 150 -21.77 -12.24 7.23
N ASN A 151 -21.56 -10.96 7.56
CA ASN A 151 -20.78 -10.53 8.72
C ASN A 151 -21.32 -9.18 9.20
N PRO A 152 -21.31 -8.87 10.51
CA PRO A 152 -21.88 -7.61 11.02
C PRO A 152 -21.25 -6.34 10.43
N PHE A 153 -19.94 -6.34 10.13
CA PHE A 153 -19.24 -5.14 9.68
C PHE A 153 -17.99 -5.39 8.81
N MET A 154 -17.53 -6.64 8.66
CA MET A 154 -16.30 -6.96 7.96
C MET A 154 -16.58 -7.78 6.71
N ASP A 155 -16.01 -7.33 5.59
CA ASP A 155 -16.03 -8.04 4.31
C ASP A 155 -14.67 -7.95 3.60
N ASP A 156 -14.58 -8.48 2.41
CA ASP A 156 -13.35 -8.46 1.60
C ASP A 156 -12.93 -7.04 1.18
N HIS A 157 -13.85 -6.10 0.99
CA HIS A 157 -13.52 -4.72 0.67
C HIS A 157 -12.68 -4.07 1.77
N ILE A 158 -13.09 -4.20 3.04
CA ILE A 158 -12.34 -3.65 4.17
C ILE A 158 -11.00 -4.36 4.34
N VAL A 159 -10.97 -5.69 4.18
CA VAL A 159 -9.71 -6.45 4.25
C VAL A 159 -8.73 -5.99 3.18
N TYR A 160 -9.18 -5.83 1.93
CA TYR A 160 -8.31 -5.33 0.86
C TYR A 160 -7.87 -3.88 1.07
N ALA A 161 -8.73 -3.02 1.60
CA ALA A 161 -8.35 -1.65 1.94
C ALA A 161 -7.20 -1.60 2.96
N ILE A 162 -7.27 -2.43 4.01
CA ILE A 162 -6.20 -2.56 5.01
C ILE A 162 -4.92 -3.08 4.37
N VAL A 163 -5.02 -4.11 3.52
CA VAL A 163 -3.85 -4.67 2.81
C VAL A 163 -3.21 -3.64 1.89
N LEU A 164 -3.99 -2.82 1.16
CA LEU A 164 -3.46 -1.75 0.32
C LEU A 164 -2.62 -0.74 1.13
N ILE A 165 -3.08 -0.37 2.32
CA ILE A 165 -2.30 0.48 3.24
C ILE A 165 -0.99 -0.22 3.63
N GLY A 166 -1.06 -1.50 4.01
CA GLY A 166 0.11 -2.30 4.34
C GLY A 166 1.13 -2.38 3.19
N LEU A 167 0.66 -2.59 1.96
CA LEU A 167 1.49 -2.64 0.75
C LEU A 167 2.22 -1.32 0.49
N ALA A 168 1.55 -0.18 0.68
CA ALA A 168 2.15 1.14 0.53
C ALA A 168 3.21 1.41 1.61
N LEU A 169 2.90 1.08 2.88
CA LEU A 169 3.82 1.25 4.02
C LEU A 169 5.05 0.33 3.92
N ALA A 170 4.87 -0.90 3.41
CA ALA A 170 5.95 -1.86 3.19
C ALA A 170 6.80 -1.54 1.95
N ASN A 171 6.48 -0.51 1.18
CA ASN A 171 7.09 -0.20 -0.12
C ASN A 171 7.12 -1.45 -1.04
N ALA A 172 6.01 -2.19 -1.09
CA ALA A 172 5.92 -3.46 -1.80
C ALA A 172 6.19 -3.36 -3.31
N GLY A 173 6.16 -2.15 -3.89
CA GLY A 173 6.52 -1.87 -5.27
C GLY A 173 8.01 -2.04 -5.58
N ASP A 174 8.88 -2.01 -4.58
CA ASP A 174 10.34 -2.11 -4.73
C ASP A 174 10.83 -3.55 -5.00
N THR A 175 9.98 -4.55 -4.78
CA THR A 175 10.25 -5.97 -5.01
C THR A 175 9.36 -6.50 -6.14
N LEU A 176 9.94 -7.14 -7.14
CA LEU A 176 9.23 -7.61 -8.33
C LEU A 176 8.35 -6.52 -9.00
N GLY A 177 8.84 -5.26 -8.98
CA GLY A 177 8.15 -4.12 -9.54
C GLY A 177 9.13 -3.01 -9.92
N LEU A 178 8.58 -1.92 -10.45
CA LEU A 178 9.32 -0.74 -10.91
C LEU A 178 9.47 0.35 -9.83
N GLY A 179 9.10 0.07 -8.57
CA GLY A 179 9.05 1.06 -7.48
C GLY A 179 10.37 1.80 -7.26
N LYS A 180 11.51 1.09 -7.29
CA LYS A 180 12.84 1.71 -7.15
C LYS A 180 13.17 2.64 -8.33
N ALA A 181 12.90 2.21 -9.56
CA ALA A 181 13.11 3.03 -10.75
C ALA A 181 12.19 4.26 -10.74
N TRP A 182 10.93 4.06 -10.37
CA TRP A 182 9.95 5.12 -10.22
C TRP A 182 10.36 6.16 -9.18
N ALA A 183 10.79 5.71 -7.99
CA ALA A 183 11.27 6.58 -6.92
C ALA A 183 12.52 7.39 -7.31
N ALA A 184 13.33 6.89 -8.24
CA ALA A 184 14.53 7.59 -8.75
C ALA A 184 14.20 8.70 -9.75
N THR A 185 12.98 8.80 -10.27
CA THR A 185 12.60 9.82 -11.25
C THR A 185 12.61 11.23 -10.62
N PRO A 186 12.97 12.29 -11.40
CA PRO A 186 12.94 13.67 -10.91
C PRO A 186 11.55 14.10 -10.40
N LEU A 187 10.49 13.58 -11.01
CA LEU A 187 9.11 13.88 -10.63
C LEU A 187 8.81 13.39 -9.21
N VAL A 188 9.11 12.13 -8.91
CA VAL A 188 8.85 11.52 -7.60
C VAL A 188 9.76 12.09 -6.53
N ARG A 189 11.00 12.46 -6.87
CA ARG A 189 11.89 13.15 -5.95
C ARG A 189 11.36 14.53 -5.53
N ARG A 190 10.68 15.24 -6.42
CA ARG A 190 10.03 16.52 -6.13
C ARG A 190 8.68 16.36 -5.41
N LEU A 191 7.97 15.30 -5.71
CA LEU A 191 6.63 15.01 -5.18
C LEU A 191 6.59 13.60 -4.57
N PRO A 192 7.09 13.40 -3.33
CA PRO A 192 7.20 12.08 -2.70
C PRO A 192 5.87 11.34 -2.50
N ILE A 193 4.75 12.04 -2.59
CA ILE A 193 3.40 11.44 -2.54
C ILE A 193 3.16 10.48 -3.72
N LEU A 194 3.88 10.67 -4.83
CA LEU A 194 3.76 9.83 -6.03
C LEU A 194 4.49 8.47 -5.91
N ARG A 195 5.18 8.23 -4.80
CA ARG A 195 5.91 6.98 -4.59
C ARG A 195 4.99 5.77 -4.38
#